data_61693fa6bfade7c5f23d6adf578b1bff
#
_entry.id   61693fa6bfade7c5f23d6adf578b1bff
#
_cell.length_a   1.000
_cell.length_b   1.000
_cell.length_c   1.000
_cell.angle_alpha   90.00
_cell.angle_beta   90.00
_cell.angle_gamma   90.00
#
_symmetry.space_group_name_H-M   'P 1'
#
loop_
_entity.id
_entity.type
_entity.pdbx_description
1 polymer ?
#
loop_
_entity_poly.entity_id
_entity_poly.type
_entity_poly.pdbx_seq_one_letter_code
_entity_poly.pdbx_strand_id
1 'polypeptide(L)'
;MENADSLLYETVCEQVKLVNKYDLPATFLLQYDALINPLYQDLLKSKLNDHSEIGAWWELTQPQIEAAGIKWRGEHSWVSHANIAFSTGYTKEERERLVDVYMAKFKEIFGTYPKSIGSWFIDAHTLGYMYDKYKIVASCNCKDQVGTDGYTLWGGYWNQAYYPSRVNAYMPAQTEEGQIPVPIFRMLGSDPIYQYDDGLGQERQGVISLEPVYEKAGMDRRWVDYFLESIVDQPCLAFNYAQAGQENSFTWSNMSKGLEMQIPILDSLRKENKIRVETLGESGAWFKECFKVTPATAVTTLTDVRGEGNKTVWFNSRYYRANLLWERGTFRFRDIHLFDEGYKSAYLENPGDGNQFLFYTLPVVDGFMWSEGLDRAGLRIVRLDKDGDKEELTLDHPVVTEIGKDTLVVSAEDSKGHPFKITFYETRFEVAALSKEADLSWALELKVAAGKELPFTVIEDKAVNASFDGFNYVITCEKGHIRKPESGSDYAFRILPSDQEIVIDCTNTRLNCTHEK
;
A
#
# COMPACT_ATOMS: atom_id res chain seq x y z
N MET A 1 3.56 -33.00 15.77
CA MET A 1 4.69 -32.12 15.42
C MET A 1 5.43 -32.66 14.19
N GLU A 2 5.92 -33.90 14.13
CA GLU A 2 6.64 -34.40 12.93
C GLU A 2 5.88 -34.25 11.59
N ASN A 3 4.56 -34.41 11.58
CA ASN A 3 3.78 -34.24 10.33
C ASN A 3 3.66 -32.80 9.85
N ALA A 4 3.63 -31.79 10.75
CA ALA A 4 3.53 -30.40 10.35
C ALA A 4 4.85 -29.91 9.72
N ASP A 5 5.99 -30.21 10.35
CA ASP A 5 7.31 -29.83 9.82
C ASP A 5 7.58 -30.48 8.46
N SER A 6 7.14 -31.72 8.26
CA SER A 6 7.23 -32.41 6.96
C SER A 6 6.41 -31.72 5.86
N LEU A 7 5.19 -31.27 6.16
CA LEU A 7 4.32 -30.57 5.20
C LEU A 7 4.87 -29.18 4.84
N LEU A 8 5.44 -28.46 5.80
CA LEU A 8 6.06 -27.16 5.55
C LEU A 8 7.29 -27.29 4.65
N TYR A 9 8.12 -28.31 4.88
CA TYR A 9 9.29 -28.59 4.05
C TYR A 9 8.91 -29.05 2.64
N GLU A 10 7.94 -29.97 2.51
CA GLU A 10 7.39 -30.40 1.22
C GLU A 10 6.93 -29.21 0.39
N THR A 11 6.23 -28.26 1.01
CA THR A 11 5.75 -27.05 0.35
C THR A 11 6.88 -26.26 -0.31
N VAL A 12 7.99 -26.05 0.39
CA VAL A 12 9.16 -25.36 -0.17
C VAL A 12 9.82 -26.18 -1.29
N CYS A 13 9.88 -27.51 -1.13
CA CYS A 13 10.39 -28.39 -2.19
C CYS A 13 9.58 -28.26 -3.48
N GLU A 14 8.25 -28.22 -3.39
CA GLU A 14 7.38 -28.08 -4.56
C GLU A 14 7.45 -26.67 -5.18
N GLN A 15 7.56 -25.62 -4.37
CA GLN A 15 7.82 -24.25 -4.85
C GLN A 15 9.16 -24.19 -5.62
N VAL A 16 10.24 -24.76 -5.10
CA VAL A 16 11.55 -24.83 -5.78
C VAL A 16 11.43 -25.60 -7.10
N LYS A 17 10.75 -26.76 -7.12
CA LYS A 17 10.52 -27.51 -8.36
C LYS A 17 9.75 -26.70 -9.39
N LEU A 18 8.73 -25.95 -8.97
CA LEU A 18 7.88 -25.18 -9.86
C LEU A 18 8.64 -24.02 -10.50
N VAL A 19 9.39 -23.23 -9.74
CA VAL A 19 10.18 -22.11 -10.30
C VAL A 19 11.30 -22.63 -11.21
N ASN A 20 11.96 -23.75 -10.85
CA ASN A 20 12.98 -24.38 -11.70
C ASN A 20 12.40 -24.90 -13.01
N LYS A 21 11.19 -25.48 -12.98
CA LYS A 21 10.50 -26.00 -14.18
C LYS A 21 10.30 -24.92 -15.25
N TYR A 22 10.05 -23.70 -14.84
CA TYR A 22 9.82 -22.57 -15.75
C TYR A 22 11.05 -21.66 -15.90
N ASP A 23 12.16 -22.01 -15.26
CA ASP A 23 13.39 -21.22 -15.25
C ASP A 23 13.13 -19.74 -14.88
N LEU A 24 12.36 -19.56 -13.81
CA LEU A 24 12.02 -18.23 -13.27
C LEU A 24 12.89 -17.91 -12.07
N PRO A 25 13.33 -16.64 -11.92
CA PRO A 25 13.90 -16.16 -10.67
C PRO A 25 12.81 -16.09 -9.59
N ALA A 26 13.20 -16.41 -8.36
CA ALA A 26 12.35 -16.29 -7.18
C ALA A 26 13.16 -15.87 -5.96
N THR A 27 12.52 -15.24 -4.98
CA THR A 27 13.14 -14.90 -3.70
C THR A 27 12.57 -15.78 -2.61
N PHE A 28 13.42 -16.56 -1.95
CA PHE A 28 13.09 -17.36 -0.79
C PHE A 28 13.54 -16.63 0.48
N LEU A 29 12.57 -16.09 1.21
CA LEU A 29 12.81 -15.33 2.44
C LEU A 29 12.73 -16.26 3.64
N LEU A 30 13.81 -16.39 4.40
CA LEU A 30 13.93 -17.32 5.52
C LEU A 30 13.69 -16.61 6.86
N GLN A 31 12.74 -17.11 7.65
CA GLN A 31 12.67 -16.88 9.09
C GLN A 31 13.90 -17.49 9.77
N TYR A 32 14.28 -17.05 10.97
CA TYR A 32 15.51 -17.49 11.61
C TYR A 32 15.55 -19.01 11.91
N ASP A 33 14.44 -19.59 12.30
CA ASP A 33 14.30 -21.04 12.53
C ASP A 33 14.45 -21.85 11.23
N ALA A 34 13.87 -21.37 10.12
CA ALA A 34 14.10 -21.96 8.80
C ALA A 34 15.57 -21.79 8.36
N LEU A 35 16.18 -20.61 8.63
CA LEU A 35 17.59 -20.34 8.33
C LEU A 35 18.54 -21.32 9.01
N ILE A 36 18.31 -21.66 10.28
CA ILE A 36 19.17 -22.57 11.04
C ILE A 36 18.86 -24.05 10.77
N ASN A 37 17.80 -24.39 10.06
CA ASN A 37 17.41 -25.75 9.77
C ASN A 37 18.21 -26.32 8.56
N PRO A 38 19.02 -27.39 8.76
CA PRO A 38 19.83 -27.96 7.69
C PRO A 38 19.05 -28.44 6.46
N LEU A 39 17.80 -28.87 6.62
CA LEU A 39 16.97 -29.35 5.50
C LEU A 39 16.72 -28.22 4.48
N TYR A 40 16.36 -27.02 4.95
CA TYR A 40 16.16 -25.87 4.08
C TYR A 40 17.48 -25.36 3.49
N GLN A 41 18.57 -25.39 4.27
CA GLN A 41 19.91 -25.02 3.78
C GLN A 41 20.34 -25.91 2.63
N ASP A 42 20.23 -27.23 2.78
CA ASP A 42 20.62 -28.22 1.77
C ASP A 42 19.74 -28.11 0.52
N LEU A 43 18.43 -27.95 0.69
CA LEU A 43 17.48 -27.77 -0.40
C LEU A 43 17.84 -26.53 -1.25
N LEU A 44 17.95 -25.38 -0.60
CA LEU A 44 18.17 -24.12 -1.31
C LEU A 44 19.57 -24.01 -1.94
N LYS A 45 20.61 -24.53 -1.26
CA LYS A 45 21.97 -24.57 -1.82
C LYS A 45 22.13 -25.54 -3.00
N SER A 46 21.39 -26.65 -3.01
CA SER A 46 21.63 -27.73 -3.98
C SER A 46 20.60 -27.83 -5.09
N LYS A 47 19.40 -27.24 -4.93
CA LYS A 47 18.27 -27.43 -5.84
C LYS A 47 17.71 -26.15 -6.42
N LEU A 48 17.91 -24.99 -5.77
CA LEU A 48 17.42 -23.72 -6.29
C LEU A 48 18.25 -23.33 -7.51
N ASN A 49 17.58 -22.75 -8.54
CA ASN A 49 18.28 -22.27 -9.73
C ASN A 49 19.15 -21.06 -9.42
N ASP A 50 20.15 -20.82 -10.27
CA ASP A 50 21.17 -19.77 -10.09
C ASP A 50 20.63 -18.34 -10.26
N HIS A 51 19.40 -18.18 -10.78
CA HIS A 51 18.72 -16.87 -10.96
C HIS A 51 17.93 -16.43 -9.74
N SER A 52 17.74 -17.34 -8.79
CA SER A 52 16.94 -17.09 -7.59
C SER A 52 17.79 -16.52 -6.46
N GLU A 53 17.13 -15.91 -5.50
CA GLU A 53 17.71 -15.26 -4.34
C GLU A 53 17.25 -15.93 -3.04
N ILE A 54 18.17 -16.03 -2.08
CA ILE A 54 17.87 -16.35 -0.69
C ILE A 54 17.98 -15.05 0.10
N GLY A 55 16.88 -14.63 0.72
CA GLY A 55 16.79 -13.42 1.54
C GLY A 55 16.35 -13.74 2.97
N ALA A 56 16.07 -12.70 3.75
CA ALA A 56 15.62 -12.83 5.13
C ALA A 56 14.12 -12.49 5.26
N TRP A 57 13.41 -13.26 6.10
CA TRP A 57 12.09 -12.91 6.56
C TRP A 57 12.17 -12.40 7.99
N TRP A 58 11.75 -11.15 8.19
CA TRP A 58 11.88 -10.45 9.46
C TRP A 58 10.61 -10.54 10.30
N GLU A 59 10.42 -11.71 10.86
CA GLU A 59 9.43 -12.04 11.86
C GLU A 59 10.13 -12.92 12.91
N LEU A 60 10.11 -12.47 14.16
CA LEU A 60 10.98 -12.98 15.21
C LEU A 60 10.46 -14.29 15.79
N THR A 61 11.35 -15.24 15.95
CA THR A 61 11.09 -16.56 16.54
C THR A 61 11.91 -16.75 17.80
N GLN A 62 11.49 -17.69 18.66
CA GLN A 62 12.20 -18.01 19.90
C GLN A 62 13.70 -18.26 19.70
N PRO A 63 14.16 -19.07 18.73
CA PRO A 63 15.59 -19.30 18.54
C PRO A 63 16.40 -18.04 18.25
N GLN A 64 15.85 -17.08 17.51
CA GLN A 64 16.52 -15.81 17.22
C GLN A 64 16.61 -14.92 18.47
N ILE A 65 15.52 -14.81 19.21
CA ILE A 65 15.44 -14.01 20.44
C ILE A 65 16.46 -14.51 21.48
N GLU A 66 16.49 -15.82 21.70
CA GLU A 66 17.42 -16.47 22.64
C GLU A 66 18.88 -16.35 22.18
N ALA A 67 19.16 -16.51 20.88
CA ALA A 67 20.49 -16.30 20.31
C ALA A 67 21.00 -14.85 20.49
N ALA A 68 20.09 -13.88 20.54
CA ALA A 68 20.42 -12.49 20.83
C ALA A 68 20.58 -12.21 22.34
N GLY A 69 20.45 -13.22 23.21
CA GLY A 69 20.54 -13.10 24.66
C GLY A 69 19.33 -12.35 25.27
N ILE A 70 18.19 -12.40 24.59
CA ILE A 70 16.93 -11.81 25.04
C ILE A 70 16.01 -12.92 25.52
N LYS A 71 15.26 -12.66 26.60
CA LYS A 71 14.30 -13.62 27.12
C LYS A 71 13.09 -13.75 26.19
N TRP A 72 12.78 -14.96 25.75
CA TRP A 72 11.55 -15.23 25.02
C TRP A 72 10.30 -14.94 25.88
N ARG A 73 9.29 -14.32 25.29
CA ARG A 73 8.06 -13.86 25.94
C ARG A 73 6.80 -14.62 25.48
N GLY A 74 6.94 -15.48 24.46
CA GLY A 74 5.83 -16.25 23.91
C GLY A 74 5.62 -17.59 24.60
N GLU A 75 4.44 -18.18 24.41
CA GLU A 75 4.09 -19.52 24.91
C GLU A 75 4.63 -20.65 24.01
N HIS A 76 4.80 -20.34 22.71
CA HIS A 76 5.30 -21.25 21.68
C HIS A 76 6.50 -20.62 20.98
N SER A 77 7.22 -21.39 20.17
CA SER A 77 8.42 -20.92 19.44
C SER A 77 8.13 -19.77 18.46
N TRP A 78 6.90 -19.63 18.05
CA TRP A 78 6.34 -18.51 17.30
C TRP A 78 4.95 -18.15 17.86
N VAL A 79 4.61 -16.87 17.88
CA VAL A 79 3.29 -16.32 18.28
C VAL A 79 2.92 -15.12 17.42
N SER A 80 1.65 -14.92 17.14
CA SER A 80 1.14 -13.81 16.33
C SER A 80 0.98 -12.48 17.10
N HIS A 81 1.49 -12.39 18.34
CA HIS A 81 1.42 -11.16 19.13
C HIS A 81 2.46 -10.16 18.63
N ALA A 82 2.02 -8.98 18.23
CA ALA A 82 2.86 -7.97 17.60
C ALA A 82 4.07 -7.55 18.44
N ASN A 83 3.90 -7.41 19.76
CA ASN A 83 5.00 -7.06 20.68
C ASN A 83 6.04 -8.17 20.89
N ILE A 84 5.81 -9.36 20.38
CA ILE A 84 6.71 -10.52 20.50
C ILE A 84 7.30 -10.89 19.14
N ALA A 85 6.46 -11.00 18.11
CA ALA A 85 6.86 -11.44 16.78
C ALA A 85 7.54 -10.35 15.92
N PHE A 86 7.44 -9.08 16.30
CA PHE A 86 8.01 -7.99 15.50
C PHE A 86 8.97 -7.12 16.29
N SER A 87 9.97 -6.59 15.59
CA SER A 87 11.03 -5.76 16.18
C SER A 87 10.50 -4.53 16.90
N THR A 88 9.35 -3.99 16.49
CA THR A 88 8.66 -2.87 17.18
C THR A 88 8.32 -3.15 18.65
N GLY A 89 8.29 -4.40 19.08
CA GLY A 89 8.11 -4.78 20.49
C GLY A 89 9.40 -4.82 21.34
N TYR A 90 10.53 -4.36 20.79
CA TYR A 90 11.86 -4.41 21.41
C TYR A 90 12.52 -3.04 21.41
N THR A 91 13.46 -2.80 22.37
CA THR A 91 14.24 -1.57 22.39
C THR A 91 15.16 -1.46 21.17
N LYS A 92 15.67 -0.26 20.86
CA LYS A 92 16.60 -0.06 19.74
C LYS A 92 17.83 -0.97 19.84
N GLU A 93 18.41 -1.09 21.01
CA GLU A 93 19.58 -1.93 21.28
C GLU A 93 19.26 -3.42 21.11
N GLU A 94 18.06 -3.84 21.47
CA GLU A 94 17.60 -5.21 21.24
C GLU A 94 17.36 -5.48 19.75
N ARG A 95 16.74 -4.53 19.02
CA ARG A 95 16.54 -4.62 17.56
C ARG A 95 17.88 -4.79 16.83
N GLU A 96 18.89 -3.99 17.20
CA GLU A 96 20.25 -4.09 16.63
C GLU A 96 20.89 -5.46 16.90
N ARG A 97 20.80 -5.96 18.13
CA ARG A 97 21.31 -7.31 18.47
C ARG A 97 20.61 -8.42 17.69
N LEU A 98 19.28 -8.32 17.54
CA LEU A 98 18.49 -9.29 16.74
C LEU A 98 18.92 -9.28 15.28
N VAL A 99 19.16 -8.10 14.70
CA VAL A 99 19.70 -7.97 13.35
C VAL A 99 21.09 -8.59 13.26
N ASP A 100 21.99 -8.26 14.17
CA ASP A 100 23.37 -8.76 14.15
C ASP A 100 23.44 -10.30 14.24
N VAL A 101 22.62 -10.89 15.09
CA VAL A 101 22.54 -12.35 15.23
C VAL A 101 22.04 -13.00 13.94
N TYR A 102 20.99 -12.45 13.33
CA TYR A 102 20.46 -12.96 12.08
C TYR A 102 21.49 -12.86 10.95
N MET A 103 22.09 -11.68 10.78
CA MET A 103 23.06 -11.43 9.72
C MET A 103 24.33 -12.28 9.86
N ALA A 104 24.83 -12.45 11.08
CA ALA A 104 25.98 -13.31 11.34
C ALA A 104 25.69 -14.77 10.99
N LYS A 105 24.51 -15.27 11.37
CA LYS A 105 24.09 -16.65 11.07
C LYS A 105 23.86 -16.86 9.57
N PHE A 106 23.22 -15.90 8.90
CA PHE A 106 23.02 -15.98 7.46
C PHE A 106 24.35 -16.04 6.70
N LYS A 107 25.32 -15.18 7.08
CA LYS A 107 26.66 -15.16 6.49
C LYS A 107 27.44 -16.45 6.76
N GLU A 108 27.33 -17.01 7.98
CA GLU A 108 27.94 -18.30 8.35
C GLU A 108 27.47 -19.42 7.39
N ILE A 109 26.16 -19.42 7.06
CA ILE A 109 25.54 -20.50 6.27
C ILE A 109 25.72 -20.29 4.77
N PHE A 110 25.52 -19.06 4.26
CA PHE A 110 25.50 -18.76 2.83
C PHE A 110 26.75 -18.00 2.32
N GLY A 111 27.66 -17.63 3.19
CA GLY A 111 28.92 -16.95 2.83
C GLY A 111 28.78 -15.44 2.59
N THR A 112 27.56 -14.93 2.45
CA THR A 112 27.25 -13.51 2.21
C THR A 112 26.15 -13.04 3.14
N TYR A 113 25.92 -11.73 3.22
CA TYR A 113 24.69 -11.19 3.84
C TYR A 113 23.52 -11.26 2.86
N PRO A 114 22.26 -11.33 3.33
CA PRO A 114 21.09 -11.25 2.45
C PRO A 114 21.04 -9.87 1.78
N LYS A 115 20.58 -9.82 0.53
CA LYS A 115 20.36 -8.55 -0.18
C LYS A 115 19.01 -7.95 0.13
N SER A 116 18.02 -8.80 0.42
CA SER A 116 16.63 -8.40 0.68
C SER A 116 16.11 -8.91 2.01
N ILE A 117 15.20 -8.11 2.58
CA ILE A 117 14.51 -8.39 3.84
C ILE A 117 13.01 -8.24 3.63
N GLY A 118 12.23 -9.30 3.79
CA GLY A 118 10.78 -9.24 3.82
C GLY A 118 10.23 -9.23 5.23
N SER A 119 9.10 -8.59 5.44
CA SER A 119 8.34 -8.63 6.69
C SER A 119 6.88 -8.24 6.42
N TRP A 120 5.96 -8.63 7.29
CA TRP A 120 4.60 -8.07 7.23
C TRP A 120 4.63 -6.56 7.43
N PHE A 121 5.43 -6.08 8.37
CA PHE A 121 5.85 -4.69 8.50
C PHE A 121 7.23 -4.62 9.16
N ILE A 122 8.00 -3.58 8.87
CA ILE A 122 9.32 -3.34 9.47
C ILE A 122 9.37 -1.92 10.01
N ASP A 123 10.04 -1.73 11.15
CA ASP A 123 10.24 -0.40 11.71
C ASP A 123 11.44 0.33 11.08
N ALA A 124 11.39 1.67 11.12
CA ALA A 124 12.39 2.51 10.48
C ALA A 124 13.79 2.36 11.10
N HIS A 125 13.89 2.17 12.42
CA HIS A 125 15.19 1.97 13.08
C HIS A 125 15.85 0.67 12.61
N THR A 126 15.11 -0.43 12.62
CA THR A 126 15.61 -1.75 12.18
C THR A 126 16.04 -1.71 10.72
N LEU A 127 15.20 -1.18 9.82
CA LEU A 127 15.51 -1.11 8.39
C LEU A 127 16.71 -0.20 8.11
N GLY A 128 16.78 0.95 8.78
CA GLY A 128 17.92 1.88 8.70
C GLY A 128 19.22 1.22 9.15
N TYR A 129 19.22 0.53 10.30
CA TYR A 129 20.39 -0.19 10.81
C TYR A 129 20.85 -1.32 9.86
N MET A 130 19.91 -2.08 9.29
CA MET A 130 20.23 -3.11 8.30
C MET A 130 20.88 -2.51 7.06
N TYR A 131 20.40 -1.35 6.59
CA TYR A 131 21.02 -0.66 5.46
C TYR A 131 22.40 -0.11 5.82
N ASP A 132 22.52 0.61 6.93
CA ASP A 132 23.76 1.29 7.29
C ASP A 132 24.90 0.30 7.53
N LYS A 133 24.63 -0.82 8.16
CA LYS A 133 25.63 -1.83 8.53
C LYS A 133 25.82 -2.94 7.49
N TYR A 134 24.74 -3.44 6.92
CA TYR A 134 24.76 -4.66 6.09
C TYR A 134 24.46 -4.41 4.62
N LYS A 135 24.07 -3.17 4.25
CA LYS A 135 23.85 -2.72 2.88
C LYS A 135 22.79 -3.53 2.14
N ILE A 136 21.69 -3.85 2.81
CA ILE A 136 20.54 -4.45 2.14
C ILE A 136 20.03 -3.54 1.02
N VAL A 137 19.43 -4.13 -0.01
CA VAL A 137 19.10 -3.46 -1.26
C VAL A 137 17.60 -3.20 -1.37
N ALA A 138 16.77 -4.10 -0.84
CA ALA A 138 15.32 -4.06 -0.94
C ALA A 138 14.64 -4.61 0.31
N SER A 139 13.42 -4.17 0.53
CA SER A 139 12.50 -4.75 1.51
C SER A 139 11.11 -4.95 0.90
N CYS A 140 10.26 -5.72 1.56
CA CYS A 140 8.84 -5.76 1.25
C CYS A 140 8.02 -5.76 2.53
N ASN A 141 6.80 -5.20 2.45
CA ASN A 141 5.82 -5.23 3.54
C ASN A 141 4.41 -5.54 3.01
N CYS A 142 3.52 -5.88 3.95
CA CYS A 142 2.16 -6.25 3.61
C CYS A 142 1.38 -5.09 2.96
N LYS A 143 0.36 -5.44 2.17
CA LYS A 143 -0.67 -4.52 1.70
C LYS A 143 -1.38 -3.83 2.86
N ASP A 144 -2.17 -2.79 2.56
CA ASP A 144 -3.11 -2.25 3.54
C ASP A 144 -4.07 -3.33 4.01
N GLN A 145 -4.22 -3.46 5.31
CA GLN A 145 -5.16 -4.36 5.97
C GLN A 145 -5.47 -3.92 7.39
N VAL A 146 -6.66 -4.24 7.86
CA VAL A 146 -7.15 -3.90 9.21
C VAL A 146 -7.28 -5.16 10.04
N GLY A 147 -6.66 -5.16 11.23
CA GLY A 147 -6.86 -6.16 12.28
C GLY A 147 -6.41 -7.59 11.95
N THR A 148 -5.49 -7.77 11.00
CA THR A 148 -4.98 -9.09 10.62
C THR A 148 -3.62 -9.35 11.29
N ASP A 149 -3.41 -10.55 11.83
CA ASP A 149 -2.14 -11.02 12.39
C ASP A 149 -1.47 -10.08 13.41
N GLY A 150 -2.29 -9.40 14.21
CA GLY A 150 -1.80 -8.53 15.28
C GLY A 150 -1.40 -7.13 14.82
N TYR A 151 -1.73 -6.71 13.58
CA TYR A 151 -1.43 -5.36 13.12
C TYR A 151 -2.48 -4.79 12.16
N THR A 152 -2.49 -3.47 12.06
CA THR A 152 -3.21 -2.69 11.06
C THR A 152 -2.21 -1.84 10.29
N LEU A 153 -2.24 -1.92 8.97
CA LEU A 153 -1.53 -1.05 8.05
C LEU A 153 -2.58 -0.31 7.22
N TRP A 154 -2.69 1.02 7.34
CA TRP A 154 -3.75 1.76 6.69
C TRP A 154 -3.29 3.13 6.17
N GLY A 155 -3.68 3.41 4.93
CA GLY A 155 -3.40 4.70 4.31
C GLY A 155 -2.05 4.77 3.58
N GLY A 156 -1.26 3.69 3.50
CA GLY A 156 0.07 3.68 2.91
C GLY A 156 0.10 3.70 1.38
N TYR A 157 1.28 3.67 0.81
CA TYR A 157 1.50 3.63 -0.63
C TYR A 157 0.82 2.38 -1.24
N TRP A 158 -0.12 2.56 -2.17
CA TRP A 158 -0.97 1.48 -2.65
C TRP A 158 -0.26 0.58 -3.67
N ASN A 159 -0.13 -0.70 -3.35
CA ASN A 159 0.34 -1.81 -4.22
C ASN A 159 1.75 -1.70 -4.84
N GLN A 160 2.42 -0.59 -4.84
CA GLN A 160 3.67 -0.40 -5.55
C GLN A 160 4.88 -0.44 -4.62
N ALA A 161 5.91 0.35 -4.90
CA ALA A 161 7.10 0.48 -4.06
C ALA A 161 7.42 1.95 -3.78
N TYR A 162 8.05 2.19 -2.63
CA TYR A 162 8.40 3.52 -2.17
C TYR A 162 9.67 3.50 -1.31
N TYR A 163 10.35 4.63 -1.20
CA TYR A 163 11.37 4.84 -0.18
C TYR A 163 10.71 5.28 1.13
N PRO A 164 10.93 4.56 2.24
CA PRO A 164 10.33 4.90 3.53
C PRO A 164 11.06 6.04 4.23
N SER A 165 10.34 6.79 5.07
CA SER A 165 10.91 7.78 5.96
C SER A 165 11.81 7.14 7.02
N ARG A 166 12.88 7.86 7.40
CA ARG A 166 13.81 7.47 8.49
C ARG A 166 13.16 7.40 9.87
N VAL A 167 11.99 8.01 10.03
CA VAL A 167 11.28 8.04 11.32
C VAL A 167 9.99 7.20 11.32
N ASN A 168 9.56 6.72 10.15
CA ASN A 168 8.38 5.88 10.01
C ASN A 168 8.45 5.07 8.70
N ALA A 169 8.79 3.81 8.77
CA ALA A 169 8.96 2.98 7.58
C ALA A 169 7.65 2.72 6.80
N TYR A 170 6.49 2.97 7.39
CA TYR A 170 5.21 2.90 6.70
C TYR A 170 4.88 4.17 5.90
N MET A 171 5.54 5.29 6.20
CA MET A 171 5.37 6.59 5.57
C MET A 171 6.38 6.78 4.43
N PRO A 172 5.94 7.04 3.19
CA PRO A 172 6.83 7.46 2.11
C PRO A 172 7.57 8.75 2.47
N ALA A 173 8.86 8.81 2.12
CA ALA A 173 9.68 10.00 2.29
C ALA A 173 9.54 10.95 1.09
N GLN A 174 9.66 12.26 1.33
CA GLN A 174 9.60 13.29 0.31
C GLN A 174 10.99 13.65 -0.25
N THR A 175 12.06 13.46 0.54
CA THR A 175 13.43 13.88 0.20
C THR A 175 14.43 12.72 0.25
N GLU A 176 15.55 12.87 -0.45
CA GLU A 176 16.66 11.90 -0.37
C GLU A 176 17.27 11.85 1.05
N GLU A 177 17.28 12.97 1.77
CA GLU A 177 17.80 13.06 3.13
C GLU A 177 16.86 12.41 4.15
N GLY A 178 15.56 12.56 3.95
CA GLY A 178 14.51 12.01 4.82
C GLY A 178 14.27 10.52 4.63
N GLN A 179 14.74 9.93 3.52
CA GLN A 179 14.47 8.52 3.21
C GLN A 179 15.52 7.55 3.77
N ILE A 180 15.08 6.34 4.07
CA ILE A 180 15.97 5.17 4.11
C ILE A 180 16.13 4.70 2.66
N PRO A 181 17.37 4.61 2.11
CA PRO A 181 17.56 4.30 0.69
C PRO A 181 17.44 2.80 0.38
N VAL A 182 16.38 2.20 0.90
CA VAL A 182 15.94 0.82 0.69
C VAL A 182 14.48 0.86 0.28
N PRO A 183 14.14 0.62 -0.99
CA PRO A 183 12.74 0.61 -1.40
C PRO A 183 11.98 -0.53 -0.73
N ILE A 184 10.76 -0.24 -0.29
CA ILE A 184 9.81 -1.21 0.24
C ILE A 184 8.77 -1.51 -0.84
N PHE A 185 8.70 -2.77 -1.26
CA PHE A 185 7.71 -3.27 -2.21
C PHE A 185 6.50 -3.80 -1.45
N ARG A 186 5.29 -3.34 -1.84
CA ARG A 186 4.04 -3.77 -1.19
C ARG A 186 3.65 -5.16 -1.67
N MET A 187 3.48 -6.08 -0.74
CA MET A 187 3.17 -7.48 -1.04
C MET A 187 1.69 -7.71 -1.34
N LEU A 188 1.42 -8.91 -1.81
CA LEU A 188 0.17 -9.63 -1.96
C LEU A 188 -0.68 -9.25 -3.17
N GLY A 189 -0.45 -8.15 -3.87
CA GLY A 189 -1.21 -7.77 -5.08
C GLY A 189 -2.72 -7.68 -4.80
N SER A 190 -3.13 -6.64 -4.08
CA SER A 190 -4.52 -6.41 -3.67
C SER A 190 -5.45 -6.14 -4.85
N ASP A 191 -6.67 -6.69 -4.79
CA ASP A 191 -7.74 -6.31 -5.72
C ASP A 191 -7.96 -4.79 -5.69
N PRO A 192 -7.82 -4.09 -6.83
CA PRO A 192 -7.88 -2.62 -6.84
C PRO A 192 -9.27 -2.06 -6.50
N ILE A 193 -10.34 -2.81 -6.79
CA ILE A 193 -11.72 -2.37 -6.57
C ILE A 193 -12.20 -2.78 -5.17
N TYR A 194 -12.08 -4.08 -4.83
CA TYR A 194 -12.85 -4.69 -3.74
C TYR A 194 -12.08 -4.86 -2.45
N GLN A 195 -10.73 -4.98 -2.47
CA GLN A 195 -9.97 -5.20 -1.24
C GLN A 195 -10.15 -4.08 -0.22
N TYR A 196 -10.23 -2.83 -0.68
CA TYR A 196 -10.32 -1.67 0.21
C TYR A 196 -11.55 -1.69 1.12
N ASP A 197 -12.72 -2.02 0.55
CA ASP A 197 -14.00 -2.04 1.30
C ASP A 197 -14.33 -3.41 1.91
N ASP A 198 -13.48 -4.43 1.72
CA ASP A 198 -13.72 -5.74 2.30
C ASP A 198 -13.65 -5.70 3.81
N GLY A 199 -14.63 -6.32 4.49
CA GLY A 199 -14.73 -6.28 5.94
C GLY A 199 -15.18 -4.94 6.54
N LEU A 200 -15.72 -4.02 5.74
CA LEU A 200 -16.27 -2.77 6.27
C LEU A 200 -17.28 -3.02 7.39
N GLY A 201 -17.07 -2.34 8.54
CA GLY A 201 -17.85 -2.55 9.76
C GLY A 201 -17.47 -3.80 10.56
N GLN A 202 -16.42 -4.51 10.17
CA GLN A 202 -15.81 -5.63 10.91
C GLN A 202 -14.53 -5.18 11.61
N GLU A 203 -14.08 -5.95 12.61
CA GLU A 203 -12.80 -5.70 13.28
C GLU A 203 -11.58 -6.03 12.43
N ARG A 204 -11.76 -6.83 11.37
CA ARG A 204 -10.72 -7.23 10.43
C ARG A 204 -11.22 -7.27 8.99
N GLN A 205 -10.34 -6.99 8.07
CA GLN A 205 -10.56 -7.22 6.66
C GLN A 205 -10.30 -8.67 6.28
N GLY A 206 -11.00 -9.18 5.27
CA GLY A 206 -10.60 -10.37 4.54
C GLY A 206 -9.48 -10.06 3.55
N VAL A 207 -9.17 -11.05 2.70
CA VAL A 207 -8.09 -10.95 1.71
C VAL A 207 -8.62 -11.26 0.32
N ILE A 208 -8.53 -10.27 -0.58
CA ILE A 208 -8.82 -10.40 -2.01
C ILE A 208 -7.54 -9.99 -2.75
N SER A 209 -6.69 -10.95 -3.07
CA SER A 209 -5.34 -10.70 -3.58
C SER A 209 -4.83 -11.79 -4.51
N LEU A 210 -3.65 -11.57 -5.10
CA LEU A 210 -2.98 -12.54 -5.97
C LEU A 210 -2.47 -13.79 -5.21
N GLU A 211 -2.61 -13.83 -3.90
CA GLU A 211 -2.19 -15.00 -3.12
C GLU A 211 -2.87 -16.28 -3.61
N PRO A 212 -2.10 -17.35 -3.88
CA PRO A 212 -2.58 -18.55 -4.58
C PRO A 212 -3.49 -19.45 -3.72
N VAL A 213 -3.86 -19.03 -2.52
CA VAL A 213 -4.68 -19.80 -1.56
C VAL A 213 -6.14 -19.32 -1.48
N TYR A 214 -6.48 -18.21 -2.12
CA TYR A 214 -7.83 -17.66 -2.06
C TYR A 214 -8.66 -18.03 -3.28
N GLU A 215 -9.72 -18.84 -3.06
CA GLU A 215 -10.58 -19.39 -4.13
C GLU A 215 -11.30 -18.33 -4.97
N LYS A 216 -11.62 -17.17 -4.38
CA LYS A 216 -12.33 -16.07 -5.07
C LYS A 216 -11.39 -15.00 -5.65
N ALA A 217 -10.08 -15.26 -5.61
CA ALA A 217 -9.05 -14.34 -6.10
C ALA A 217 -7.87 -15.12 -6.72
N GLY A 218 -6.74 -15.29 -6.04
CA GLY A 218 -5.53 -15.89 -6.58
C GLY A 218 -5.65 -17.35 -7.04
N MET A 219 -6.68 -18.09 -6.66
CA MET A 219 -7.01 -19.42 -7.19
C MET A 219 -8.07 -19.39 -8.30
N ASP A 220 -8.67 -18.26 -8.62
CA ASP A 220 -9.64 -18.11 -9.70
C ASP A 220 -8.94 -17.56 -10.95
N ARG A 221 -8.89 -18.35 -12.02
CA ARG A 221 -8.27 -17.98 -13.30
C ARG A 221 -8.82 -16.67 -13.86
N ARG A 222 -10.13 -16.46 -13.78
CA ARG A 222 -10.79 -15.26 -14.29
C ARG A 222 -10.37 -14.02 -13.50
N TRP A 223 -10.24 -14.15 -12.19
CA TRP A 223 -9.76 -13.06 -11.34
C TRP A 223 -8.27 -12.77 -11.59
N VAL A 224 -7.44 -13.80 -11.73
CA VAL A 224 -6.00 -13.64 -12.02
C VAL A 224 -5.78 -12.95 -13.36
N ASP A 225 -6.50 -13.34 -14.41
CA ASP A 225 -6.42 -12.68 -15.72
C ASP A 225 -6.84 -11.20 -15.61
N TYR A 226 -7.96 -10.90 -14.95
CA TYR A 226 -8.42 -9.53 -14.66
C TYR A 226 -7.37 -8.70 -13.88
N PHE A 227 -6.80 -9.27 -12.82
CA PHE A 227 -5.79 -8.57 -12.02
C PHE A 227 -4.54 -8.27 -12.86
N LEU A 228 -4.04 -9.25 -13.60
CA LEU A 228 -2.85 -9.08 -14.45
C LEU A 228 -3.10 -8.08 -15.59
N GLU A 229 -4.30 -8.06 -16.20
CA GLU A 229 -4.68 -7.02 -17.17
C GLU A 229 -4.56 -5.62 -16.57
N SER A 230 -5.02 -5.44 -15.33
CA SER A 230 -4.97 -4.14 -14.64
C SER A 230 -3.55 -3.64 -14.39
N ILE A 231 -2.56 -4.53 -14.24
CA ILE A 231 -1.17 -4.13 -13.97
C ILE A 231 -0.26 -4.18 -15.20
N VAL A 232 -0.62 -4.91 -16.25
CA VAL A 232 0.21 -5.09 -17.45
C VAL A 232 -0.20 -4.14 -18.57
N ASP A 233 -1.50 -3.97 -18.81
CA ASP A 233 -2.03 -3.32 -20.01
C ASP A 233 -2.66 -1.93 -19.73
N GLN A 234 -2.71 -1.48 -18.49
CA GLN A 234 -3.35 -0.22 -18.09
C GLN A 234 -2.34 0.87 -17.72
N PRO A 235 -2.72 2.17 -17.76
CA PRO A 235 -1.89 3.27 -17.30
C PRO A 235 -1.37 3.07 -15.88
N CYS A 236 -0.04 3.20 -15.68
CA CYS A 236 0.62 2.96 -14.41
C CYS A 236 1.68 4.02 -14.02
N LEU A 237 1.96 5.00 -14.89
CA LEU A 237 3.01 6.01 -14.74
C LEU A 237 4.43 5.40 -14.74
N ALA A 238 5.19 5.56 -13.65
CA ALA A 238 6.60 5.16 -13.64
C ALA A 238 6.80 3.65 -13.79
N PHE A 239 6.00 2.85 -13.11
CA PHE A 239 6.04 1.38 -13.17
C PHE A 239 4.84 0.75 -12.48
N ASN A 240 4.63 -0.54 -12.73
CA ASN A 240 3.72 -1.37 -11.96
C ASN A 240 4.45 -2.55 -11.33
N TYR A 241 3.87 -3.13 -10.28
CA TYR A 241 4.47 -4.22 -9.51
C TYR A 241 3.39 -5.12 -8.92
N ALA A 242 3.65 -6.43 -8.92
CA ALA A 242 2.91 -7.39 -8.13
C ALA A 242 3.85 -8.48 -7.63
N GLN A 243 3.60 -8.97 -6.42
CA GLN A 243 4.23 -10.16 -5.89
C GLN A 243 3.38 -11.38 -6.23
N ALA A 244 4.00 -12.42 -6.76
CA ALA A 244 3.40 -13.75 -6.89
C ALA A 244 4.13 -14.73 -5.97
N GLY A 245 3.39 -15.51 -5.23
CA GLY A 245 3.95 -16.47 -4.28
C GLY A 245 3.16 -16.54 -2.98
N GLN A 246 3.63 -17.37 -2.06
CA GLN A 246 3.02 -17.55 -0.73
C GLN A 246 4.02 -18.16 0.24
N GLU A 247 3.80 -17.95 1.52
CA GLU A 247 4.51 -18.59 2.61
C GLU A 247 4.15 -20.10 2.73
N ASN A 248 5.07 -20.89 3.21
CA ASN A 248 4.89 -22.34 3.31
C ASN A 248 3.88 -22.79 4.38
N SER A 249 3.50 -21.92 5.31
CA SER A 249 2.54 -22.21 6.38
C SER A 249 1.16 -22.64 5.88
N PHE A 250 0.77 -22.16 4.69
CA PHE A 250 -0.47 -22.58 4.04
C PHE A 250 -0.45 -23.99 3.47
N THR A 251 0.71 -24.65 3.39
CA THR A 251 0.96 -25.98 2.84
C THR A 251 0.72 -26.09 1.31
N TRP A 252 1.41 -27.04 0.68
CA TRP A 252 1.31 -27.26 -0.77
C TRP A 252 -0.10 -27.62 -1.23
N SER A 253 -0.81 -28.44 -0.46
CA SER A 253 -2.18 -28.85 -0.79
C SER A 253 -3.16 -27.68 -0.94
N ASN A 254 -2.95 -26.59 -0.23
CA ASN A 254 -3.80 -25.41 -0.31
C ASN A 254 -3.38 -24.41 -1.39
N MET A 255 -2.08 -24.34 -1.74
CA MET A 255 -1.59 -23.32 -2.70
C MET A 255 -1.28 -23.88 -4.09
N SER A 256 -1.13 -25.19 -4.25
CA SER A 256 -0.69 -25.82 -5.51
C SER A 256 -1.55 -25.42 -6.70
N LYS A 257 -2.88 -25.47 -6.57
CA LYS A 257 -3.81 -25.09 -7.63
C LYS A 257 -3.60 -23.64 -8.12
N GLY A 258 -3.39 -22.72 -7.18
CA GLY A 258 -3.16 -21.30 -7.53
C GLY A 258 -1.78 -21.11 -8.16
N LEU A 259 -0.71 -21.64 -7.57
CA LEU A 259 0.65 -21.49 -8.09
C LEU A 259 0.85 -22.17 -9.43
N GLU A 260 0.37 -23.40 -9.62
CA GLU A 260 0.45 -24.12 -10.89
C GLU A 260 -0.34 -23.45 -12.00
N MET A 261 -1.33 -22.60 -11.68
CA MET A 261 -2.06 -21.76 -12.62
C MET A 261 -1.32 -20.44 -12.89
N GLN A 262 -0.85 -19.75 -11.86
CA GLN A 262 -0.25 -18.42 -11.98
C GLN A 262 1.15 -18.44 -12.63
N ILE A 263 2.02 -19.36 -12.23
CA ILE A 263 3.41 -19.41 -12.71
C ILE A 263 3.51 -19.58 -14.24
N PRO A 264 2.75 -20.47 -14.90
CA PRO A 264 2.73 -20.52 -16.38
C PRO A 264 2.26 -19.23 -17.05
N ILE A 265 1.31 -18.49 -16.44
CA ILE A 265 0.84 -17.20 -16.97
C ILE A 265 1.97 -16.18 -16.91
N LEU A 266 2.66 -16.08 -15.77
CA LEU A 266 3.80 -15.17 -15.60
C LEU A 266 4.93 -15.51 -16.59
N ASP A 267 5.24 -16.78 -16.80
CA ASP A 267 6.24 -17.22 -17.78
C ASP A 267 5.83 -16.84 -19.22
N SER A 268 4.53 -16.98 -19.57
CA SER A 268 4.01 -16.53 -20.87
C SER A 268 4.17 -15.02 -21.06
N LEU A 269 3.74 -14.23 -20.08
CA LEU A 269 3.86 -12.76 -20.13
C LEU A 269 5.33 -12.32 -20.20
N ARG A 270 6.24 -13.00 -19.48
CA ARG A 270 7.68 -12.76 -19.57
C ARG A 270 8.22 -13.05 -20.97
N LYS A 271 7.87 -14.18 -21.57
CA LYS A 271 8.28 -14.57 -22.94
C LYS A 271 7.74 -13.62 -24.00
N GLU A 272 6.57 -13.02 -23.78
CA GLU A 272 5.96 -11.98 -24.60
C GLU A 272 6.58 -10.59 -24.37
N ASN A 273 7.54 -10.45 -23.47
CA ASN A 273 8.15 -9.19 -23.03
C ASN A 273 7.15 -8.17 -22.47
N LYS A 274 6.03 -8.62 -21.91
CA LYS A 274 5.04 -7.77 -21.23
C LYS A 274 5.41 -7.47 -19.78
N ILE A 275 6.10 -8.42 -19.13
CA ILE A 275 6.60 -8.26 -17.76
C ILE A 275 8.05 -8.71 -17.64
N ARG A 276 8.72 -8.26 -16.60
CA ARG A 276 9.94 -8.87 -16.07
C ARG A 276 9.57 -9.65 -14.82
N VAL A 277 10.14 -10.84 -14.66
CA VAL A 277 10.09 -11.60 -13.42
C VAL A 277 11.46 -11.47 -12.78
N GLU A 278 11.51 -10.99 -11.56
CA GLU A 278 12.75 -10.60 -10.87
C GLU A 278 12.76 -11.10 -9.44
N THR A 279 13.95 -11.25 -8.87
CA THR A 279 14.11 -11.37 -7.42
C THR A 279 13.85 -10.03 -6.74
N LEU A 280 13.54 -10.03 -5.44
CA LEU A 280 13.34 -8.80 -4.68
C LEU A 280 14.59 -7.91 -4.67
N GLY A 281 15.78 -8.52 -4.59
CA GLY A 281 17.05 -7.81 -4.67
C GLY A 281 17.30 -7.17 -6.03
N GLU A 282 16.93 -7.83 -7.14
CA GLU A 282 17.03 -7.27 -8.51
C GLU A 282 16.07 -6.10 -8.66
N SER A 283 14.81 -6.25 -8.24
CA SER A 283 13.82 -5.16 -8.27
C SER A 283 14.27 -3.96 -7.42
N GLY A 284 14.87 -4.20 -6.24
CA GLY A 284 15.43 -3.14 -5.42
C GLY A 284 16.61 -2.42 -6.06
N ALA A 285 17.53 -3.15 -6.69
CA ALA A 285 18.65 -2.57 -7.42
C ALA A 285 18.18 -1.72 -8.61
N TRP A 286 17.23 -2.24 -9.39
CA TRP A 286 16.60 -1.52 -10.49
C TRP A 286 15.88 -0.25 -10.01
N PHE A 287 15.13 -0.34 -8.91
CA PHE A 287 14.42 0.82 -8.37
C PHE A 287 15.41 1.94 -7.97
N LYS A 288 16.50 1.58 -7.31
CA LYS A 288 17.56 2.53 -6.91
C LYS A 288 18.31 3.14 -8.09
N GLU A 289 18.48 2.39 -9.18
CA GLU A 289 19.09 2.90 -10.41
C GLU A 289 18.17 3.89 -11.14
N CYS A 290 16.86 3.59 -11.19
CA CYS A 290 15.88 4.39 -11.91
C CYS A 290 15.41 5.62 -11.15
N PHE A 291 15.31 5.54 -9.81
CA PHE A 291 14.65 6.56 -9.00
C PHE A 291 15.48 6.95 -7.78
N LYS A 292 15.74 8.24 -7.64
CA LYS A 292 16.42 8.81 -6.45
C LYS A 292 15.45 9.03 -5.30
N VAL A 293 14.21 9.35 -5.62
CA VAL A 293 13.08 9.50 -4.70
C VAL A 293 11.91 8.67 -5.20
N THR A 294 10.92 8.43 -4.37
CA THR A 294 9.72 7.67 -4.75
C THR A 294 9.01 8.32 -5.93
N PRO A 295 8.86 7.63 -7.08
CA PRO A 295 8.19 8.16 -8.25
C PRO A 295 6.66 8.12 -8.08
N ALA A 296 5.94 8.86 -8.92
CA ALA A 296 4.49 8.71 -9.04
C ALA A 296 4.13 7.38 -9.74
N THR A 297 3.10 6.71 -9.24
CA THR A 297 2.56 5.47 -9.82
C THR A 297 1.04 5.49 -9.84
N ALA A 298 0.43 4.65 -10.68
CA ALA A 298 -1.01 4.49 -10.74
C ALA A 298 -1.39 3.01 -10.90
N VAL A 299 -2.61 2.68 -10.47
CA VAL A 299 -3.27 1.42 -10.81
C VAL A 299 -4.64 1.75 -11.39
N THR A 300 -4.84 1.39 -12.64
CA THR A 300 -6.07 1.68 -13.38
C THR A 300 -6.82 0.38 -13.64
N THR A 301 -8.08 0.30 -13.23
CA THR A 301 -8.92 -0.88 -13.40
C THR A 301 -10.32 -0.42 -13.85
N LEU A 302 -10.56 -0.49 -15.15
CA LEU A 302 -11.81 -0.03 -15.77
C LEU A 302 -12.76 -1.19 -16.15
N THR A 303 -12.33 -2.42 -15.91
CA THR A 303 -13.13 -3.65 -16.03
C THR A 303 -13.46 -4.20 -14.65
N ASP A 304 -14.55 -4.93 -14.54
CA ASP A 304 -15.02 -5.48 -13.26
C ASP A 304 -15.20 -7.00 -13.37
N VAL A 305 -14.40 -7.73 -12.64
CA VAL A 305 -14.45 -9.20 -12.61
C VAL A 305 -15.80 -9.75 -12.11
N ARG A 306 -16.53 -8.98 -11.30
CA ARG A 306 -17.86 -9.35 -10.79
C ARG A 306 -19.00 -8.99 -11.74
N GLY A 307 -18.73 -8.15 -12.76
CA GLY A 307 -19.74 -7.72 -13.72
C GLY A 307 -20.74 -6.69 -13.18
N GLU A 308 -20.43 -6.02 -12.07
CA GLU A 308 -21.26 -4.98 -11.45
C GLU A 308 -21.04 -3.59 -12.07
N GLY A 309 -20.06 -3.46 -12.98
CA GLY A 309 -19.70 -2.22 -13.65
C GLY A 309 -18.83 -1.27 -12.82
N ASN A 310 -18.26 -1.75 -11.72
CA ASN A 310 -17.38 -0.99 -10.86
C ASN A 310 -16.04 -0.71 -11.55
N LYS A 311 -15.44 0.45 -11.26
CA LYS A 311 -14.15 0.87 -11.82
C LYS A 311 -13.37 1.63 -10.76
N THR A 312 -12.05 1.62 -10.88
CA THR A 312 -11.21 2.36 -9.95
C THR A 312 -9.95 2.89 -10.60
N VAL A 313 -9.46 4.01 -10.09
CA VAL A 313 -8.15 4.57 -10.41
C VAL A 313 -7.46 4.91 -9.10
N TRP A 314 -6.30 4.34 -8.86
CA TRP A 314 -5.39 4.68 -7.78
C TRP A 314 -4.26 5.53 -8.31
N PHE A 315 -3.92 6.57 -7.60
CA PHE A 315 -2.73 7.39 -7.81
C PHE A 315 -1.91 7.44 -6.53
N ASN A 316 -0.60 7.31 -6.66
CA ASN A 316 0.34 7.51 -5.57
C ASN A 316 1.46 8.45 -6.02
N SER A 317 1.90 9.29 -5.11
CA SER A 317 3.15 10.02 -5.18
C SER A 317 3.90 9.91 -3.85
N ARG A 318 5.04 10.54 -3.71
CA ARG A 318 5.72 10.64 -2.41
C ARG A 318 5.01 11.58 -1.42
N TYR A 319 4.00 12.34 -1.84
CA TYR A 319 3.27 13.30 -1.01
C TYR A 319 1.88 12.82 -0.61
N TYR A 320 1.23 12.00 -1.45
CA TYR A 320 -0.12 11.53 -1.16
C TYR A 320 -0.49 10.31 -2.00
N ARG A 321 -1.54 9.66 -1.57
CA ARG A 321 -2.30 8.72 -2.40
C ARG A 321 -3.71 9.24 -2.60
N ALA A 322 -4.34 8.86 -3.70
CA ALA A 322 -5.75 9.13 -3.96
C ALA A 322 -6.40 7.95 -4.67
N ASN A 323 -7.68 7.73 -4.42
CA ASN A 323 -8.46 6.70 -5.10
C ASN A 323 -9.79 7.27 -5.62
N LEU A 324 -10.03 7.07 -6.91
CA LEU A 324 -11.33 7.28 -7.54
C LEU A 324 -12.08 5.95 -7.64
N LEU A 325 -13.34 5.94 -7.27
CA LEU A 325 -14.21 4.76 -7.37
C LEU A 325 -15.52 5.11 -8.08
N TRP A 326 -15.82 4.31 -9.08
CA TRP A 326 -17.16 4.19 -9.68
C TRP A 326 -17.79 2.93 -9.14
N GLU A 327 -18.89 3.07 -8.42
CA GLU A 327 -19.57 1.95 -7.77
C GLU A 327 -21.09 2.11 -7.91
N ARG A 328 -21.76 1.11 -8.53
CA ARG A 328 -23.23 1.08 -8.63
C ARG A 328 -23.84 2.37 -9.19
N GLY A 329 -23.20 2.96 -10.20
CA GLY A 329 -23.66 4.19 -10.83
C GLY A 329 -23.42 5.46 -10.00
N THR A 330 -22.57 5.39 -8.98
CA THR A 330 -22.07 6.57 -8.23
C THR A 330 -20.59 6.79 -8.47
N PHE A 331 -20.12 8.01 -8.21
CA PHE A 331 -18.70 8.37 -8.28
C PHE A 331 -18.25 9.07 -7.00
N ARG A 332 -17.07 8.75 -6.52
CA ARG A 332 -16.42 9.45 -5.41
C ARG A 332 -14.91 9.32 -5.42
N PHE A 333 -14.23 10.28 -4.81
CA PHE A 333 -12.91 10.02 -4.25
C PHE A 333 -13.13 9.18 -2.98
N ARG A 334 -12.77 7.90 -3.05
CA ARG A 334 -12.94 6.97 -1.93
C ARG A 334 -11.89 7.19 -0.86
N ASP A 335 -10.68 7.58 -1.25
CA ASP A 335 -9.54 7.67 -0.35
C ASP A 335 -8.60 8.81 -0.80
N ILE A 336 -8.11 9.58 0.16
CA ILE A 336 -7.00 10.54 0.00
C ILE A 336 -6.25 10.56 1.33
N HIS A 337 -4.98 10.17 1.32
CA HIS A 337 -4.09 10.26 2.48
C HIS A 337 -2.83 11.04 2.11
N LEU A 338 -2.38 11.94 2.98
CA LEU A 338 -1.11 12.65 2.82
C LEU A 338 0.04 11.84 3.42
N PHE A 339 1.21 12.06 2.87
CA PHE A 339 2.48 11.54 3.36
C PHE A 339 3.39 12.68 3.81
N ASP A 340 3.98 12.54 4.99
CA ASP A 340 4.93 13.50 5.55
C ASP A 340 6.07 12.75 6.25
N GLU A 341 7.29 12.91 5.76
CA GLU A 341 8.48 12.21 6.28
C GLU A 341 8.81 12.57 7.73
N GLY A 342 8.23 13.65 8.26
CA GLY A 342 8.37 14.05 9.66
C GLY A 342 7.38 13.38 10.61
N TYR A 343 6.37 12.65 10.10
CA TYR A 343 5.41 11.93 10.95
C TYR A 343 6.04 10.68 11.54
N LYS A 344 6.44 10.78 12.80
CA LYS A 344 7.12 9.71 13.54
C LYS A 344 6.19 8.54 13.86
N SER A 345 6.68 7.32 13.62
CA SER A 345 6.02 6.14 14.18
C SER A 345 6.01 6.16 15.70
N ALA A 346 4.88 5.77 16.31
CA ALA A 346 4.78 5.61 17.76
C ALA A 346 5.82 4.62 18.33
N TYR A 347 6.29 3.68 17.50
CA TYR A 347 7.23 2.63 17.87
C TYR A 347 8.70 2.96 17.55
N LEU A 348 9.00 4.19 17.12
CA LEU A 348 10.37 4.58 16.76
C LEU A 348 11.30 4.61 17.99
N GLU A 349 10.88 5.29 19.06
CA GLU A 349 11.69 5.50 20.26
C GLU A 349 11.39 4.46 21.33
N ASN A 350 10.13 4.10 21.52
CA ASN A 350 9.69 3.19 22.56
C ASN A 350 9.13 1.90 21.96
N PRO A 351 9.43 0.73 22.54
CA PRO A 351 8.80 -0.51 22.11
C PRO A 351 7.30 -0.47 22.41
N GLY A 352 6.51 -1.04 21.52
CA GLY A 352 5.10 -1.32 21.79
C GLY A 352 4.96 -2.50 22.76
N ASP A 353 3.98 -2.45 23.64
CA ASP A 353 3.69 -3.46 24.65
C ASP A 353 2.39 -4.26 24.36
N GLY A 354 1.58 -3.78 23.43
CA GLY A 354 0.34 -4.43 23.01
C GLY A 354 0.55 -5.66 22.10
N ASN A 355 -0.47 -6.49 22.00
CA ASN A 355 -0.47 -7.61 21.05
C ASN A 355 -0.95 -7.22 19.64
N GLN A 356 -1.33 -5.95 19.43
CA GLN A 356 -1.66 -5.36 18.13
C GLN A 356 -0.93 -4.05 17.95
N PHE A 357 -0.42 -3.81 16.74
CA PHE A 357 0.23 -2.57 16.36
C PHE A 357 -0.49 -1.87 15.22
N LEU A 358 -0.49 -0.52 15.27
CA LEU A 358 -1.25 0.31 14.36
C LEU A 358 -0.30 1.24 13.60
N PHE A 359 -0.41 1.22 12.27
CA PHE A 359 0.33 2.10 11.38
C PHE A 359 -0.65 2.79 10.45
N TYR A 360 -0.75 4.10 10.60
CA TYR A 360 -1.61 4.96 9.80
C TYR A 360 -0.79 6.04 9.10
N THR A 361 -1.35 6.58 8.03
CA THR A 361 -0.90 7.83 7.42
C THR A 361 -1.90 8.96 7.72
N LEU A 362 -1.81 10.11 7.05
CA LEU A 362 -2.57 11.32 7.39
C LEU A 362 -3.86 11.40 6.57
N PRO A 363 -5.05 11.07 7.12
CA PRO A 363 -6.28 10.99 6.35
C PRO A 363 -6.85 12.36 5.98
N VAL A 364 -7.24 12.52 4.72
CA VAL A 364 -8.03 13.64 4.18
C VAL A 364 -9.41 13.17 3.76
N VAL A 365 -9.47 12.00 3.14
CA VAL A 365 -10.68 11.25 2.82
C VAL A 365 -10.40 9.79 3.15
N ASP A 366 -11.22 9.19 4.00
CA ASP A 366 -11.10 7.77 4.34
C ASP A 366 -12.45 7.06 4.16
N GLY A 367 -12.58 6.38 3.04
CA GLY A 367 -13.80 5.68 2.65
C GLY A 367 -14.07 4.42 3.46
N PHE A 368 -13.09 3.91 4.24
CA PHE A 368 -13.26 2.75 5.10
C PHE A 368 -13.54 3.16 6.54
N MET A 369 -12.63 3.90 7.17
CA MET A 369 -12.76 4.25 8.59
C MET A 369 -13.93 5.18 8.88
N TRP A 370 -14.30 6.03 7.91
CA TRP A 370 -15.39 7.01 8.08
C TRP A 370 -16.72 6.57 7.49
N SER A 371 -16.81 5.36 6.94
CA SER A 371 -18.06 4.75 6.48
C SER A 371 -18.75 3.91 7.56
N GLU A 372 -20.06 3.71 7.43
CA GLU A 372 -20.82 2.76 8.23
C GLU A 372 -22.02 2.22 7.44
N GLY A 373 -22.12 0.91 7.34
CA GLY A 373 -23.22 0.28 6.59
C GLY A 373 -23.33 0.76 5.15
N LEU A 374 -24.44 1.42 4.81
CA LEU A 374 -24.67 2.02 3.49
C LEU A 374 -24.18 3.47 3.38
N ASP A 375 -23.88 4.12 4.50
CA ASP A 375 -23.36 5.48 4.54
C ASP A 375 -21.87 5.46 4.20
N ARG A 376 -21.57 5.58 2.89
CA ARG A 376 -20.20 5.50 2.35
C ARG A 376 -19.54 6.87 2.36
N ALA A 377 -18.47 7.00 3.13
CA ALA A 377 -17.64 8.22 3.13
C ALA A 377 -16.92 8.41 1.79
N GLY A 378 -16.63 9.65 1.48
CA GLY A 378 -15.91 10.04 0.27
C GLY A 378 -16.12 11.50 -0.11
N LEU A 379 -15.20 12.02 -0.90
CA LEU A 379 -15.32 13.36 -1.49
C LEU A 379 -16.10 13.22 -2.80
N ARG A 380 -17.24 13.91 -2.89
CA ARG A 380 -18.22 13.76 -3.98
C ARG A 380 -18.37 15.07 -4.75
N ILE A 381 -18.62 14.95 -6.05
CA ILE A 381 -19.00 16.10 -6.88
C ILE A 381 -20.50 16.26 -6.74
N VAL A 382 -20.95 17.45 -6.35
CA VAL A 382 -22.37 17.79 -6.23
C VAL A 382 -22.70 18.96 -7.13
N ARG A 383 -23.85 18.92 -7.81
CA ARG A 383 -24.44 20.08 -8.47
C ARG A 383 -25.26 20.85 -7.43
N LEU A 384 -25.16 22.16 -7.47
CA LEU A 384 -25.91 23.08 -6.64
C LEU A 384 -26.92 23.81 -7.52
N ASP A 385 -28.19 23.80 -7.17
CA ASP A 385 -29.19 24.59 -7.86
C ASP A 385 -29.38 25.97 -7.21
N LYS A 386 -30.25 26.82 -7.82
CA LYS A 386 -30.52 28.18 -7.35
C LYS A 386 -31.34 28.22 -6.05
N ASP A 387 -32.03 27.12 -5.72
CA ASP A 387 -32.89 27.01 -4.55
C ASP A 387 -32.16 26.36 -3.37
N GLY A 388 -30.89 25.96 -3.57
CA GLY A 388 -30.02 25.32 -2.57
C GLY A 388 -30.15 23.80 -2.52
N ASP A 389 -30.99 23.22 -3.38
CA ASP A 389 -31.04 21.77 -3.57
C ASP A 389 -29.77 21.28 -4.21
N LYS A 390 -29.34 20.07 -3.83
CA LYS A 390 -28.13 19.45 -4.35
C LYS A 390 -28.39 18.08 -4.97
N GLU A 391 -27.70 17.83 -6.06
CA GLU A 391 -27.68 16.55 -6.77
C GLU A 391 -26.25 16.01 -6.77
N GLU A 392 -26.03 14.79 -6.26
CA GLU A 392 -24.75 14.11 -6.40
C GLU A 392 -24.52 13.73 -7.86
N LEU A 393 -23.42 14.17 -8.45
CA LEU A 393 -23.10 13.85 -9.83
C LEU A 393 -22.44 12.49 -9.92
N THR A 394 -22.94 11.67 -10.82
CA THR A 394 -22.24 10.47 -11.31
C THR A 394 -21.41 10.87 -12.52
N LEU A 395 -20.16 10.41 -12.54
CA LEU A 395 -19.30 10.55 -13.70
C LEU A 395 -19.22 9.22 -14.44
N ASP A 396 -19.50 9.21 -15.73
CA ASP A 396 -19.44 7.99 -16.55
C ASP A 396 -18.34 8.06 -17.60
N HIS A 397 -18.08 6.92 -18.23
CA HIS A 397 -17.12 6.79 -19.32
C HIS A 397 -15.71 7.29 -19.01
N PRO A 398 -15.09 6.88 -17.87
CA PRO A 398 -13.76 7.34 -17.54
C PRO A 398 -12.73 6.94 -18.60
N VAL A 399 -11.94 7.92 -19.02
CA VAL A 399 -10.76 7.73 -19.87
C VAL A 399 -9.55 8.18 -19.08
N VAL A 400 -8.58 7.28 -18.92
CA VAL A 400 -7.34 7.53 -18.18
C VAL A 400 -6.18 7.70 -19.14
N THR A 401 -5.44 8.79 -18.98
CA THR A 401 -4.28 9.13 -19.83
C THR A 401 -3.09 9.56 -18.97
N GLU A 402 -1.90 9.19 -19.40
CA GLU A 402 -0.63 9.62 -18.78
C GLU A 402 -0.06 10.80 -19.55
N ILE A 403 0.44 11.80 -18.80
CA ILE A 403 1.21 12.92 -19.35
C ILE A 403 2.61 12.86 -18.74
N GLY A 404 3.58 12.41 -19.53
CA GLY A 404 4.92 12.13 -19.00
C GLY A 404 4.91 10.89 -18.11
N LYS A 405 5.66 10.94 -17.00
CA LYS A 405 5.82 9.81 -16.05
C LYS A 405 5.25 10.10 -14.65
N ASP A 406 4.64 11.25 -14.45
CA ASP A 406 4.25 11.77 -13.13
C ASP A 406 2.86 12.40 -13.08
N THR A 407 2.19 12.53 -14.22
CA THR A 407 0.86 13.17 -14.30
C THR A 407 -0.16 12.20 -14.87
N LEU A 408 -1.23 11.97 -14.11
CA LEU A 408 -2.37 11.15 -14.52
C LEU A 408 -3.59 12.01 -14.73
N VAL A 409 -4.25 11.86 -15.88
CA VAL A 409 -5.49 12.56 -16.22
C VAL A 409 -6.63 11.58 -16.35
N VAL A 410 -7.72 11.84 -15.64
CA VAL A 410 -8.97 11.10 -15.72
C VAL A 410 -10.03 12.04 -16.25
N SER A 411 -10.55 11.77 -17.45
CA SER A 411 -11.65 12.50 -18.07
C SER A 411 -12.92 11.67 -17.99
N ALA A 412 -14.04 12.26 -17.61
CA ALA A 412 -15.34 11.60 -17.53
C ALA A 412 -16.46 12.63 -17.76
N GLU A 413 -17.69 12.17 -17.96
CA GLU A 413 -18.85 13.05 -18.20
C GLU A 413 -19.95 12.77 -17.17
N ASP A 414 -20.66 13.83 -16.77
CA ASP A 414 -21.86 13.64 -15.93
C ASP A 414 -23.04 13.09 -16.77
N SER A 415 -24.12 12.74 -16.10
CA SER A 415 -25.34 12.21 -16.74
C SER A 415 -25.99 13.15 -17.78
N LYS A 416 -25.60 14.43 -17.82
CA LYS A 416 -26.05 15.45 -18.79
C LYS A 416 -25.02 15.73 -19.89
N GLY A 417 -23.89 15.00 -19.88
CA GLY A 417 -22.81 15.17 -20.85
C GLY A 417 -21.87 16.34 -20.56
N HIS A 418 -21.85 16.88 -19.34
CA HIS A 418 -20.85 17.87 -18.98
C HIS A 418 -19.52 17.18 -18.68
N PRO A 419 -18.43 17.53 -19.38
CA PRO A 419 -17.15 16.91 -19.20
C PRO A 419 -16.46 17.43 -17.93
N PHE A 420 -15.94 16.51 -17.14
CA PHE A 420 -15.06 16.76 -16.01
C PHE A 420 -13.67 16.20 -16.28
N LYS A 421 -12.67 16.87 -15.76
CA LYS A 421 -11.29 16.42 -15.78
C LYS A 421 -10.72 16.43 -14.37
N ILE A 422 -10.15 15.29 -13.95
CA ILE A 422 -9.41 15.14 -12.71
C ILE A 422 -7.95 14.89 -13.10
N THR A 423 -7.04 15.72 -12.60
CA THR A 423 -5.61 15.61 -12.90
C THR A 423 -4.84 15.44 -11.60
N PHE A 424 -4.07 14.37 -11.53
CA PHE A 424 -3.16 14.10 -10.43
C PHE A 424 -1.73 14.44 -10.83
N TYR A 425 -1.08 15.26 -10.02
CA TYR A 425 0.34 15.62 -10.11
C TYR A 425 1.07 15.10 -8.86
N GLU A 426 2.37 15.16 -8.86
CA GLU A 426 3.16 14.72 -7.73
C GLU A 426 2.76 15.38 -6.39
N THR A 427 2.46 16.68 -6.41
CA THR A 427 2.23 17.49 -5.19
C THR A 427 0.79 17.94 -4.98
N ARG A 428 -0.09 17.79 -5.97
CA ARG A 428 -1.47 18.28 -5.91
C ARG A 428 -2.38 17.49 -6.83
N PHE A 429 -3.67 17.68 -6.65
CA PHE A 429 -4.66 17.27 -7.65
C PHE A 429 -5.60 18.42 -8.03
N GLU A 430 -6.17 18.33 -9.22
CA GLU A 430 -7.08 19.31 -9.80
C GLU A 430 -8.37 18.63 -10.21
N VAL A 431 -9.50 19.32 -10.01
CA VAL A 431 -10.81 18.92 -10.52
C VAL A 431 -11.38 20.10 -11.30
N ALA A 432 -11.67 19.90 -12.58
CA ALA A 432 -12.19 20.96 -13.45
C ALA A 432 -13.44 20.48 -14.20
N ALA A 433 -14.48 21.31 -14.21
CA ALA A 433 -15.59 21.17 -15.13
C ALA A 433 -15.25 21.92 -16.43
N LEU A 434 -15.26 21.19 -17.55
CA LEU A 434 -14.88 21.75 -18.87
C LEU A 434 -16.09 22.28 -19.66
N SER A 435 -17.28 22.30 -19.04
CA SER A 435 -18.48 22.82 -19.67
C SER A 435 -18.34 24.34 -19.99
N LYS A 436 -18.81 24.70 -21.18
CA LYS A 436 -18.93 26.13 -21.58
C LYS A 436 -20.25 26.76 -21.12
N GLU A 437 -21.12 25.97 -20.51
CA GLU A 437 -22.38 26.52 -19.96
C GLU A 437 -22.08 27.36 -18.74
N ALA A 438 -22.50 28.64 -18.79
CA ALA A 438 -22.28 29.62 -17.74
C ALA A 438 -23.00 29.30 -16.41
N ASP A 439 -23.84 28.26 -16.40
CA ASP A 439 -24.77 27.93 -15.31
C ASP A 439 -24.44 26.64 -14.55
N LEU A 440 -23.31 25.96 -14.83
CA LEU A 440 -22.91 24.77 -14.03
C LEU A 440 -22.37 25.24 -12.68
N SER A 441 -23.22 25.22 -11.67
CA SER A 441 -22.84 25.40 -10.27
C SER A 441 -22.54 24.03 -9.64
N TRP A 442 -21.32 23.82 -9.16
CA TRP A 442 -20.90 22.56 -8.56
C TRP A 442 -19.92 22.75 -7.40
N ALA A 443 -19.71 21.72 -6.62
CA ALA A 443 -18.76 21.70 -5.52
C ALA A 443 -18.22 20.28 -5.28
N LEU A 444 -17.14 20.19 -4.51
CA LEU A 444 -16.72 18.96 -3.86
C LEU A 444 -17.24 18.95 -2.42
N GLU A 445 -17.88 17.88 -1.99
CA GLU A 445 -18.36 17.70 -0.61
C GLU A 445 -17.75 16.44 0.02
N LEU A 446 -17.14 16.57 1.18
CA LEU A 446 -16.72 15.43 1.98
C LEU A 446 -17.91 14.92 2.81
N LYS A 447 -18.47 13.80 2.40
CA LYS A 447 -19.48 13.05 3.18
C LYS A 447 -18.81 12.02 4.08
N VAL A 448 -19.35 11.85 5.27
CA VAL A 448 -18.90 10.87 6.27
C VAL A 448 -20.13 10.28 6.98
N ALA A 449 -20.03 9.07 7.48
CA ALA A 449 -21.08 8.50 8.29
C ALA A 449 -21.24 9.24 9.64
N ALA A 450 -22.45 9.26 10.16
CA ALA A 450 -22.75 9.95 11.41
C ALA A 450 -21.92 9.40 12.59
N GLY A 451 -21.46 10.31 13.45
CA GLY A 451 -20.74 9.93 14.67
C GLY A 451 -19.27 9.56 14.48
N LYS A 452 -18.72 9.64 13.26
CA LYS A 452 -17.29 9.40 13.03
C LYS A 452 -16.45 10.59 13.52
N GLU A 453 -15.36 10.28 14.22
CA GLU A 453 -14.36 11.28 14.60
C GLU A 453 -13.49 11.64 13.40
N LEU A 454 -13.31 12.93 13.17
CA LEU A 454 -12.52 13.46 12.06
C LEU A 454 -11.31 14.22 12.59
N PRO A 455 -10.18 14.21 11.88
CA PRO A 455 -8.96 14.89 12.32
C PRO A 455 -9.02 16.41 12.17
N PHE A 456 -10.06 16.96 11.56
CA PHE A 456 -10.15 18.38 11.20
C PHE A 456 -10.38 19.26 12.42
N THR A 457 -9.46 20.19 12.67
CA THR A 457 -9.49 21.08 13.84
C THR A 457 -10.02 22.47 13.49
N VAL A 458 -9.62 23.02 12.34
CA VAL A 458 -10.03 24.33 11.86
C VAL A 458 -10.24 24.30 10.35
N ILE A 459 -11.41 24.77 9.91
CA ILE A 459 -11.74 24.94 8.48
C ILE A 459 -11.73 26.44 8.17
N GLU A 460 -10.89 26.84 7.23
CA GLU A 460 -10.72 28.20 6.73
C GLU A 460 -11.06 28.25 5.23
N ASP A 461 -11.16 29.45 4.62
CA ASP A 461 -11.49 29.62 3.20
C ASP A 461 -10.51 28.89 2.27
N LYS A 462 -9.23 28.80 2.65
CA LYS A 462 -8.15 28.23 1.82
C LYS A 462 -7.46 27.04 2.44
N ALA A 463 -7.84 26.61 3.63
CA ALA A 463 -7.17 25.54 4.32
C ALA A 463 -8.10 24.77 5.26
N VAL A 464 -7.84 23.47 5.38
CA VAL A 464 -8.35 22.62 6.46
C VAL A 464 -7.17 22.19 7.29
N ASN A 465 -7.10 22.67 8.54
CA ASN A 465 -6.10 22.21 9.51
C ASN A 465 -6.60 20.93 10.16
N ALA A 466 -5.71 19.99 10.34
CA ALA A 466 -6.00 18.69 10.89
C ALA A 466 -4.93 18.27 11.93
N SER A 467 -5.31 17.36 12.82
CA SER A 467 -4.39 16.73 13.78
C SER A 467 -4.74 15.25 13.88
N PHE A 468 -3.75 14.40 13.68
CA PHE A 468 -3.90 12.95 13.76
C PHE A 468 -2.74 12.36 14.56
N ASP A 469 -3.02 11.59 15.59
CA ASP A 469 -2.04 11.03 16.54
C ASP A 469 -1.00 12.07 17.04
N GLY A 470 -1.46 13.29 17.32
CA GLY A 470 -0.62 14.39 17.79
C GLY A 470 0.23 15.08 16.70
N PHE A 471 0.14 14.63 15.45
CA PHE A 471 0.79 15.28 14.32
C PHE A 471 -0.18 16.25 13.62
N ASN A 472 0.26 17.50 13.43
CA ASN A 472 -0.53 18.53 12.79
C ASN A 472 -0.19 18.62 11.30
N TYR A 473 -1.22 18.64 10.46
CA TYR A 473 -1.07 18.78 9.02
C TYR A 473 -2.16 19.69 8.44
N VAL A 474 -1.99 20.09 7.19
CA VAL A 474 -2.89 21.01 6.51
C VAL A 474 -3.19 20.55 5.09
N ILE A 475 -4.44 20.68 4.69
CA ILE A 475 -4.91 20.54 3.33
C ILE A 475 -5.14 21.95 2.79
N THR A 476 -4.44 22.33 1.73
CA THR A 476 -4.49 23.70 1.19
C THR A 476 -5.24 23.73 -0.14
N CYS A 477 -6.21 24.65 -0.27
CA CYS A 477 -6.93 24.90 -1.50
C CYS A 477 -6.30 26.10 -2.24
N GLU A 478 -5.45 25.82 -3.22
CA GLU A 478 -4.80 26.85 -4.03
C GLU A 478 -5.79 27.60 -4.90
N LYS A 479 -6.72 26.87 -5.54
CA LYS A 479 -7.79 27.43 -6.34
C LYS A 479 -9.14 26.85 -5.89
N GLY A 480 -10.10 27.72 -5.61
CA GLY A 480 -11.38 27.37 -5.00
C GLY A 480 -11.55 27.96 -3.60
N HIS A 481 -12.65 27.63 -2.95
CA HIS A 481 -13.03 28.17 -1.64
C HIS A 481 -13.60 27.07 -0.75
N ILE A 482 -12.99 26.83 0.39
CA ILE A 482 -13.49 25.86 1.37
C ILE A 482 -14.56 26.53 2.24
N ARG A 483 -15.63 25.81 2.51
CA ARG A 483 -16.75 26.24 3.36
C ARG A 483 -16.98 25.24 4.48
N LYS A 484 -17.21 25.78 5.67
CA LYS A 484 -17.68 25.01 6.83
C LYS A 484 -19.07 24.44 6.56
N PRO A 485 -19.42 23.31 7.19
CA PRO A 485 -20.79 22.81 7.14
C PRO A 485 -21.75 23.82 7.81
N GLU A 486 -22.91 24.01 7.20
CA GLU A 486 -24.02 24.72 7.82
C GLU A 486 -24.73 23.83 8.85
N SER A 487 -25.54 24.42 9.72
CA SER A 487 -26.30 23.63 10.70
C SER A 487 -27.24 22.66 9.99
N GLY A 488 -27.11 21.37 10.28
CA GLY A 488 -27.89 20.29 9.67
C GLY A 488 -27.33 19.76 8.35
N SER A 489 -26.14 20.19 7.92
CA SER A 489 -25.47 19.65 6.74
C SER A 489 -25.05 18.19 6.95
N ASP A 490 -25.05 17.43 5.84
CA ASP A 490 -24.63 16.03 5.75
C ASP A 490 -23.19 15.86 5.24
N TYR A 491 -22.37 16.94 5.31
CA TYR A 491 -20.98 16.96 4.87
C TYR A 491 -20.06 17.59 5.94
N ALA A 492 -18.80 17.20 5.96
CA ALA A 492 -17.77 17.72 6.87
C ALA A 492 -17.23 19.08 6.41
N PHE A 493 -17.00 19.26 5.11
CA PHE A 493 -16.71 20.53 4.45
C PHE A 493 -17.07 20.46 2.97
N ARG A 494 -17.20 21.63 2.36
CA ARG A 494 -17.48 21.80 0.93
C ARG A 494 -16.38 22.66 0.30
N ILE A 495 -16.01 22.37 -0.95
CA ILE A 495 -15.06 23.18 -1.72
C ILE A 495 -15.78 23.68 -2.97
N LEU A 496 -15.90 25.01 -3.10
CA LEU A 496 -16.47 25.68 -4.26
C LEU A 496 -15.37 25.97 -5.28
N PRO A 497 -15.59 25.77 -6.58
CA PRO A 497 -14.60 26.08 -7.60
C PRO A 497 -14.40 27.59 -7.79
N SER A 498 -13.21 27.98 -8.25
CA SER A 498 -12.94 29.29 -8.87
C SER A 498 -12.69 29.05 -10.36
N ASP A 499 -13.41 29.74 -11.23
CA ASP A 499 -13.34 29.55 -12.69
C ASP A 499 -13.52 28.09 -13.11
N GLN A 500 -14.51 27.41 -12.53
CA GLN A 500 -14.84 26.00 -12.79
C GLN A 500 -13.71 25.01 -12.42
N GLU A 501 -12.77 25.39 -11.57
CA GLU A 501 -11.65 24.56 -11.18
C GLU A 501 -11.38 24.61 -9.67
N ILE A 502 -11.01 23.47 -9.11
CA ILE A 502 -10.52 23.31 -7.74
C ILE A 502 -9.10 22.71 -7.83
N VAL A 503 -8.15 23.30 -7.09
CA VAL A 503 -6.77 22.82 -6.97
C VAL A 503 -6.45 22.62 -5.49
N ILE A 504 -6.07 21.40 -5.14
CA ILE A 504 -5.73 21.01 -3.76
C ILE A 504 -4.26 20.62 -3.70
N ASP A 505 -3.49 21.35 -2.92
CA ASP A 505 -2.12 21.01 -2.57
C ASP A 505 -2.08 19.90 -1.52
N CYS A 506 -1.22 18.93 -1.74
CA CYS A 506 -1.04 17.74 -0.91
C CYS A 506 0.35 17.69 -0.25
N THR A 507 1.09 18.80 -0.22
CA THR A 507 2.46 18.83 0.32
C THR A 507 2.54 19.10 1.83
N ASN A 508 1.42 19.26 2.50
CA ASN A 508 1.34 19.70 3.90
C ASN A 508 1.97 21.10 4.12
N THR A 509 1.98 21.93 3.10
CA THR A 509 2.58 23.27 3.15
C THR A 509 1.47 24.33 3.31
N ARG A 510 1.58 25.20 4.32
CA ARG A 510 0.71 26.37 4.43
C ARG A 510 1.06 27.41 3.35
N LEU A 511 0.08 27.88 2.61
CA LEU A 511 0.26 29.07 1.78
C LEU A 511 0.67 30.23 2.70
N ASN A 512 1.88 30.76 2.49
CA ASN A 512 2.26 32.01 3.09
C ASN A 512 1.37 33.10 2.47
N CYS A 513 0.29 33.46 3.16
CA CYS A 513 -0.45 34.69 2.86
C CYS A 513 0.49 35.86 3.17
N THR A 514 1.29 36.27 2.22
CA THR A 514 1.88 37.60 2.24
C THR A 514 0.72 38.60 2.20
N HIS A 515 0.35 39.08 3.38
CA HIS A 515 -0.41 40.31 3.46
C HIS A 515 0.49 41.42 2.88
N GLU A 516 0.33 41.70 1.60
CA GLU A 516 0.70 43.01 1.12
C GLU A 516 -0.16 44.05 1.90
N LYS A 517 0.54 44.87 2.69
CA LYS A 517 -0.01 45.98 3.40
C LYS A 517 -0.29 47.13 2.44
#